data_e9c7b9414f70ccb0e139ef3a69534bd8
#
_entry.id   e9c7b9414f70ccb0e139ef3a69534bd8
#
_cell.length_a   1.000
_cell.length_b   1.000
_cell.length_c   1.000
_cell.angle_alpha   90.00
_cell.angle_beta   90.00
_cell.angle_gamma   90.00
#
_symmetry.space_group_name_H-M   'P 1'
#
loop_
_entity.id
_entity.type
_entity.pdbx_description
1 polymer ?
#
loop_
_entity_poly.entity_id
_entity_poly.type
_entity_poly.pdbx_seq_one_letter_code
_entity_poly.pdbx_strand_id
1 'polypeptide(L)'
;MCGRYALTIEPAELSQRFLLRKISEELAITLKPRFNICPGQTVTAFRTSCKDGLREGVNLSWGLVPPWAKTSKIGYKMINARKESVADTPAFRSAFKHRRCIIPATGFYEWQHPASGKLKQPFFFSLKDNEPMALAGLWERWQDPAGINRETCAILTTSANKIMQDVHHRMPVILEERNFN
;
A
#
# COMPACT_ATOMS: atom_id res chain seq x y z
N MET A 1 -12.06 4.44 -3.30
CA MET A 1 -10.89 3.52 -3.36
C MET A 1 -9.69 4.25 -2.77
N CYS A 2 -8.94 3.59 -1.89
CA CYS A 2 -7.78 4.21 -1.22
C CYS A 2 -6.78 4.73 -2.26
N GLY A 3 -6.80 6.02 -2.52
CA GLY A 3 -5.95 6.70 -3.49
C GLY A 3 -5.04 7.78 -2.85
N ARG A 4 -5.06 7.88 -1.52
CA ARG A 4 -4.27 8.86 -0.79
C ARG A 4 -4.09 8.43 0.66
N TYR A 5 -2.85 8.48 1.18
CA TYR A 5 -2.60 8.16 2.58
C TYR A 5 -1.47 9.01 3.17
N ALA A 6 -1.30 8.95 4.48
CA ALA A 6 -0.21 9.59 5.22
C ALA A 6 0.64 8.54 5.93
N LEU A 7 1.94 8.82 6.04
CA LEU A 7 2.89 8.10 6.89
C LEU A 7 3.75 9.14 7.61
N THR A 8 3.47 9.35 8.89
CA THR A 8 4.10 10.41 9.70
C THR A 8 4.81 9.89 10.93
N ILE A 9 5.01 8.57 10.99
CA ILE A 9 5.59 7.85 12.12
C ILE A 9 7.10 7.81 11.96
N GLU A 10 7.80 7.91 13.10
CA GLU A 10 9.26 7.84 13.14
C GLU A 10 9.79 6.46 12.76
N PRO A 11 10.94 6.37 12.08
CA PRO A 11 11.53 5.11 11.64
C PRO A 11 11.74 4.08 12.75
N ALA A 12 12.10 4.54 13.97
CA ALA A 12 12.32 3.67 15.12
C ALA A 12 11.02 2.97 15.56
N GLU A 13 9.91 3.71 15.61
CA GLU A 13 8.59 3.18 15.97
C GLU A 13 8.10 2.18 14.90
N LEU A 14 8.30 2.49 13.62
CA LEU A 14 8.00 1.55 12.53
C LEU A 14 8.82 0.25 12.65
N SER A 15 10.11 0.35 12.97
CA SER A 15 10.96 -0.84 13.16
C SER A 15 10.44 -1.72 14.28
N GLN A 16 10.07 -1.13 15.41
CA GLN A 16 9.52 -1.86 16.55
C GLN A 16 8.17 -2.49 16.20
N ARG A 17 7.24 -1.70 15.67
CA ARG A 17 5.87 -2.15 15.37
C ARG A 17 5.83 -3.25 14.33
N PHE A 18 6.66 -3.17 13.30
CA PHE A 18 6.68 -4.13 12.20
C PHE A 18 7.82 -5.16 12.30
N LEU A 19 8.51 -5.24 13.43
CA LEU A 19 9.58 -6.20 13.70
C LEU A 19 10.66 -6.21 12.60
N LEU A 20 11.08 -5.02 12.16
CA LEU A 20 12.15 -4.89 11.19
C LEU A 20 13.50 -5.11 11.85
N ARG A 21 14.29 -6.00 11.29
CA ARG A 21 15.64 -6.26 11.83
C ARG A 21 16.60 -5.08 11.63
N LYS A 22 16.47 -4.40 10.49
CA LYS A 22 17.30 -3.24 10.14
C LYS A 22 16.55 -2.34 9.15
N ILE A 23 16.67 -1.05 9.32
CA ILE A 23 16.32 -0.04 8.32
C ILE A 23 17.60 0.30 7.56
N SER A 24 17.61 0.12 6.24
CA SER A 24 18.73 0.57 5.40
C SER A 24 18.77 2.11 5.36
N GLU A 25 19.94 2.68 5.07
CA GLU A 25 20.09 4.13 4.91
C GLU A 25 19.17 4.68 3.82
N GLU A 26 19.05 3.96 2.69
CA GLU A 26 18.15 4.31 1.60
C GLU A 26 16.69 4.35 2.05
N LEU A 27 16.26 3.39 2.87
CA LEU A 27 14.90 3.36 3.42
C LEU A 27 14.69 4.49 4.43
N ALA A 28 15.67 4.80 5.27
CA ALA A 28 15.60 5.88 6.24
C ALA A 28 15.39 7.25 5.57
N ILE A 29 15.98 7.48 4.40
CA ILE A 29 15.78 8.71 3.62
C ILE A 29 14.33 8.87 3.18
N THR A 30 13.64 7.78 2.83
CA THR A 30 12.24 7.80 2.37
C THR A 30 11.22 7.78 3.49
N LEU A 31 11.63 7.40 4.71
CA LEU A 31 10.79 7.37 5.92
C LEU A 31 10.64 8.72 6.60
N LYS A 32 10.78 9.84 5.87
CA LYS A 32 10.42 11.16 6.38
C LYS A 32 8.90 11.29 6.50
N PRO A 33 8.38 12.08 7.47
CA PRO A 33 6.95 12.33 7.60
C PRO A 33 6.33 12.83 6.29
N ARG A 34 5.33 12.12 5.80
CA ARG A 34 4.62 12.41 4.55
C ARG A 34 3.12 12.42 4.80
N PHE A 35 2.51 13.60 4.69
CA PHE A 35 1.09 13.82 4.98
C PHE A 35 0.17 13.54 3.80
N ASN A 36 0.71 13.36 2.59
CA ASN A 36 -0.09 13.31 1.37
C ASN A 36 0.60 12.45 0.29
N ILE A 37 0.61 11.14 0.50
CA ILE A 37 1.20 10.18 -0.44
C ILE A 37 0.19 9.85 -1.54
N CYS A 38 0.62 9.98 -2.81
CA CYS A 38 -0.19 9.80 -4.00
C CYS A 38 0.26 8.58 -4.81
N PRO A 39 -0.64 8.00 -5.64
CA PRO A 39 -0.25 7.01 -6.64
C PRO A 39 0.88 7.50 -7.55
N GLY A 40 1.73 6.57 -7.99
CA GLY A 40 2.92 6.86 -8.79
C GLY A 40 4.15 7.26 -7.98
N GLN A 41 4.00 7.62 -6.70
CA GLN A 41 5.12 7.92 -5.82
C GLN A 41 5.76 6.65 -5.26
N THR A 42 7.03 6.78 -4.85
CA THR A 42 7.73 5.76 -4.07
C THR A 42 7.14 5.72 -2.66
N VAL A 43 6.86 4.51 -2.19
CA VAL A 43 6.30 4.20 -0.88
C VAL A 43 7.14 3.15 -0.18
N THR A 44 7.21 3.24 1.14
CA THR A 44 7.81 2.21 1.97
C THR A 44 6.87 1.01 2.07
N ALA A 45 7.43 -0.19 1.98
CA ALA A 45 6.72 -1.43 2.24
C ALA A 45 7.60 -2.41 3.01
N PHE A 46 6.98 -3.33 3.72
CA PHE A 46 7.66 -4.41 4.46
C PHE A 46 7.26 -5.75 3.85
N ARG A 47 8.24 -6.58 3.59
CA ARG A 47 8.04 -7.92 3.02
C ARG A 47 9.01 -8.93 3.63
N THR A 48 8.74 -10.21 3.44
CA THR A 48 9.68 -11.27 3.78
C THR A 48 10.76 -11.33 2.69
N SER A 49 12.01 -11.23 3.09
CA SER A 49 13.17 -11.35 2.22
C SER A 49 13.31 -12.79 1.71
N CYS A 50 13.53 -12.94 0.41
CA CYS A 50 13.80 -14.25 -0.20
C CYS A 50 15.19 -14.81 0.15
N LYS A 51 16.09 -13.99 0.75
CA LYS A 51 17.45 -14.39 1.05
C LYS A 51 17.59 -15.13 2.37
N ASP A 52 16.90 -14.63 3.39
CA ASP A 52 17.06 -15.09 4.77
C ASP A 52 15.73 -15.32 5.51
N GLY A 53 14.60 -15.11 4.84
CA GLY A 53 13.27 -15.26 5.43
C GLY A 53 12.92 -14.18 6.46
N LEU A 54 13.77 -13.18 6.65
CA LEU A 54 13.53 -12.10 7.60
C LEU A 54 12.71 -10.96 6.97
N ARG A 55 12.11 -10.15 7.82
CA ARG A 55 11.37 -8.99 7.33
C ARG A 55 12.32 -7.87 6.94
N GLU A 56 12.18 -7.40 5.71
CA GLU A 56 12.93 -6.29 5.14
C GLU A 56 12.02 -5.12 4.79
N GLY A 57 12.53 -3.91 4.95
CA GLY A 57 11.92 -2.70 4.42
C GLY A 57 12.44 -2.40 3.02
N VAL A 58 11.53 -2.07 2.12
CA VAL A 58 11.84 -1.78 0.71
C VAL A 58 11.07 -0.56 0.21
N ASN A 59 11.59 0.06 -0.85
CA ASN A 59 10.92 1.14 -1.57
C ASN A 59 10.26 0.59 -2.84
N LEU A 60 8.96 0.82 -2.98
CA LEU A 60 8.15 0.37 -4.12
C LEU A 60 7.44 1.56 -4.77
N SER A 61 7.22 1.52 -6.08
CA SER A 61 6.37 2.52 -6.74
C SER A 61 4.90 2.13 -6.59
N TRP A 62 4.05 3.03 -6.11
CA TRP A 62 2.62 2.75 -5.92
C TRP A 62 1.84 2.82 -7.24
N GLY A 63 1.46 1.67 -7.71
CA GLY A 63 0.79 1.40 -8.99
C GLY A 63 1.42 0.16 -9.62
N LEU A 64 0.87 -1.03 -9.29
CA LEU A 64 1.44 -2.31 -9.68
C LEU A 64 1.50 -2.46 -11.20
N VAL A 65 2.67 -2.82 -11.71
CA VAL A 65 2.89 -3.13 -13.12
C VAL A 65 3.12 -4.64 -13.24
N PRO A 66 2.21 -5.38 -13.90
CA PRO A 66 2.38 -6.81 -14.10
C PRO A 66 3.62 -7.12 -14.95
N PRO A 67 4.29 -8.29 -14.78
CA PRO A 67 5.52 -8.64 -15.52
C PRO A 67 5.37 -8.62 -17.04
N TRP A 68 4.17 -8.92 -17.54
CA TRP A 68 3.84 -8.97 -18.97
C TRP A 68 3.50 -7.59 -19.56
N ALA A 69 3.43 -6.54 -18.77
CA ALA A 69 3.04 -5.22 -19.26
C ALA A 69 4.11 -4.62 -20.17
N LYS A 70 3.67 -4.07 -21.31
CA LYS A 70 4.56 -3.42 -22.27
C LYS A 70 5.02 -2.03 -21.81
N THR A 71 4.27 -1.38 -20.91
CA THR A 71 4.57 -0.04 -20.42
C THR A 71 4.16 0.10 -18.94
N SER A 72 4.81 1.00 -18.20
CA SER A 72 4.47 1.30 -16.82
C SER A 72 3.14 2.04 -16.65
N LYS A 73 2.56 2.59 -17.72
CA LYS A 73 1.31 3.38 -17.67
C LYS A 73 0.12 2.61 -17.09
N ILE A 74 0.12 1.29 -17.22
CA ILE A 74 -0.93 0.44 -16.63
C ILE A 74 -1.01 0.57 -15.11
N GLY A 75 0.12 0.86 -14.44
CA GLY A 75 0.21 1.04 -12.99
C GLY A 75 -0.75 2.12 -12.45
N TYR A 76 -1.01 3.17 -13.20
CA TYR A 76 -1.95 4.22 -12.78
C TYR A 76 -3.39 3.70 -12.56
N LYS A 77 -3.76 2.59 -13.20
CA LYS A 77 -5.05 1.91 -13.04
C LYS A 77 -5.00 0.79 -12.02
N MET A 78 -3.81 0.41 -11.55
CA MET A 78 -3.57 -0.74 -10.67
C MET A 78 -3.01 -0.33 -9.31
N ILE A 79 -3.49 0.79 -8.76
CA ILE A 79 -3.13 1.26 -7.43
C ILE A 79 -3.78 0.45 -6.31
N ASN A 80 -4.91 -0.21 -6.63
CA ASN A 80 -5.67 -1.05 -5.70
C ASN A 80 -6.04 -2.38 -6.35
N ALA A 81 -6.05 -3.44 -5.53
CA ALA A 81 -6.56 -4.77 -5.88
C ALA A 81 -7.76 -5.10 -4.98
N ARG A 82 -8.86 -5.60 -5.56
CA ARG A 82 -10.04 -6.00 -4.77
C ARG A 82 -9.82 -7.39 -4.19
N LYS A 83 -9.99 -7.56 -2.87
CA LYS A 83 -9.78 -8.86 -2.21
C LYS A 83 -10.68 -9.96 -2.79
N GLU A 84 -11.87 -9.59 -3.26
CA GLU A 84 -12.89 -10.53 -3.77
C GLU A 84 -12.48 -11.20 -5.09
N SER A 85 -11.61 -10.55 -5.88
CA SER A 85 -11.20 -11.04 -7.20
C SER A 85 -9.68 -11.13 -7.38
N VAL A 86 -8.90 -10.80 -6.37
CA VAL A 86 -7.44 -10.73 -6.45
C VAL A 86 -6.79 -12.06 -6.83
N ALA A 87 -7.36 -13.18 -6.37
CA ALA A 87 -6.86 -14.53 -6.63
C ALA A 87 -7.00 -14.94 -8.10
N ASP A 88 -7.99 -14.38 -8.81
CA ASP A 88 -8.33 -14.76 -10.19
C ASP A 88 -7.86 -13.73 -11.21
N THR A 89 -7.71 -12.47 -10.78
CA THR A 89 -7.31 -11.37 -11.68
C THR A 89 -5.89 -11.58 -12.22
N PRO A 90 -5.67 -11.70 -13.55
CA PRO A 90 -4.37 -12.00 -14.13
C PRO A 90 -3.23 -11.09 -13.70
N ALA A 91 -3.53 -9.81 -13.46
CA ALA A 91 -2.54 -8.82 -13.02
C ALA A 91 -2.08 -9.01 -11.56
N PHE A 92 -2.89 -9.65 -10.71
CA PHE A 92 -2.65 -9.73 -9.28
C PHE A 92 -2.46 -11.14 -8.74
N ARG A 93 -3.02 -12.17 -9.41
CA ARG A 93 -3.06 -13.55 -8.89
C ARG A 93 -1.70 -14.12 -8.50
N SER A 94 -0.66 -13.83 -9.28
CA SER A 94 0.71 -14.29 -8.99
C SER A 94 1.29 -13.55 -7.79
N ALA A 95 1.13 -12.24 -7.73
CA ALA A 95 1.58 -11.42 -6.61
C ALA A 95 0.82 -11.78 -5.31
N PHE A 96 -0.48 -12.03 -5.40
CA PHE A 96 -1.29 -12.47 -4.26
C PHE A 96 -0.80 -13.80 -3.66
N LYS A 97 -0.35 -14.70 -4.50
CA LYS A 97 0.15 -16.01 -4.09
C LYS A 97 1.56 -15.94 -3.49
N HIS A 98 2.45 -15.11 -4.03
CA HIS A 98 3.89 -15.18 -3.77
C HIS A 98 4.55 -13.87 -3.32
N ARG A 99 3.93 -12.71 -3.53
CA ARG A 99 4.55 -11.39 -3.33
C ARG A 99 3.62 -10.45 -2.57
N ARG A 100 3.38 -10.81 -1.32
CA ARG A 100 2.62 -9.99 -0.38
C ARG A 100 3.55 -9.03 0.36
N CYS A 101 3.03 -7.88 0.74
CA CYS A 101 3.75 -6.91 1.55
C CYS A 101 2.80 -6.17 2.49
N ILE A 102 3.36 -5.47 3.45
CA ILE A 102 2.66 -4.55 4.33
C ILE A 102 3.05 -3.13 3.90
N ILE A 103 2.08 -2.27 3.69
CA ILE A 103 2.30 -0.84 3.43
C ILE A 103 1.93 -0.09 4.71
N PRO A 104 2.90 0.47 5.45
CA PRO A 104 2.61 1.20 6.68
C PRO A 104 1.92 2.53 6.36
N ALA A 105 0.97 2.93 7.20
CA ALA A 105 0.28 4.21 7.10
C ALA A 105 -0.09 4.71 8.50
N THR A 106 -0.10 6.02 8.71
CA THR A 106 -0.73 6.64 9.88
C THR A 106 -2.23 6.72 9.70
N GLY A 107 -2.68 6.91 8.47
CA GLY A 107 -4.07 6.98 8.09
C GLY A 107 -4.22 7.20 6.59
N PHE A 108 -5.44 7.15 6.11
CA PHE A 108 -5.74 7.34 4.69
C PHE A 108 -6.91 8.28 4.49
N TYR A 109 -6.99 8.86 3.29
CA TYR A 109 -8.04 9.80 2.90
C TYR A 109 -9.05 9.13 1.99
N GLU A 110 -10.32 9.47 2.21
CA GLU A 110 -11.42 9.19 1.28
C GLU A 110 -12.33 10.42 1.18
N TRP A 111 -13.06 10.48 0.07
CA TRP A 111 -13.89 11.64 -0.27
C TRP A 111 -15.35 11.22 -0.31
N GLN A 112 -16.14 11.84 0.56
CA GLN A 112 -17.60 11.70 0.51
C GLN A 112 -18.15 12.46 -0.71
N HIS A 113 -18.98 11.79 -1.47
CA HIS A 113 -19.75 12.41 -2.54
C HIS A 113 -21.01 13.02 -1.92
N PRO A 114 -21.21 14.33 -2.00
CA PRO A 114 -22.43 14.94 -1.49
C PRO A 114 -23.64 14.49 -2.31
N ALA A 115 -24.79 14.39 -1.66
CA ALA A 115 -26.06 14.11 -2.32
C ALA A 115 -26.46 15.23 -3.31
N SER A 116 -26.04 16.46 -3.04
CA SER A 116 -26.18 17.63 -3.91
C SER A 116 -24.91 18.48 -3.84
N GLY A 117 -24.38 18.90 -4.99
CA GLY A 117 -23.22 19.78 -5.05
C GLY A 117 -22.02 19.17 -5.78
N LYS A 118 -21.02 20.04 -6.09
CA LYS A 118 -19.84 19.65 -6.88
C LYS A 118 -18.62 19.33 -6.03
N LEU A 119 -18.56 19.79 -4.78
CA LEU A 119 -17.38 19.65 -3.92
C LEU A 119 -17.49 18.40 -3.07
N LYS A 120 -16.46 17.56 -3.14
CA LYS A 120 -16.31 16.38 -2.29
C LYS A 120 -15.70 16.78 -0.96
N GLN A 121 -16.24 16.26 0.14
CA GLN A 121 -15.68 16.44 1.47
C GLN A 121 -14.63 15.38 1.74
N PRO A 122 -13.35 15.75 2.00
CA PRO A 122 -12.33 14.81 2.40
C PRO A 122 -12.50 14.42 3.87
N PHE A 123 -12.25 13.14 4.15
CA PHE A 123 -12.16 12.55 5.49
C PHE A 123 -10.82 11.85 5.65
N PHE A 124 -10.23 11.97 6.83
CA PHE A 124 -9.03 11.24 7.21
C PHE A 124 -9.40 10.16 8.21
N PHE A 125 -9.03 8.93 7.92
CA PHE A 125 -9.27 7.77 8.76
C PHE A 125 -7.95 7.29 9.36
N SER A 126 -7.88 7.23 10.70
CA SER A 126 -6.75 6.70 11.46
C SER A 126 -7.22 5.63 12.45
N LEU A 127 -6.31 4.84 12.99
CA LEU A 127 -6.60 4.02 14.15
C LEU A 127 -6.70 4.89 15.40
N LYS A 128 -7.29 4.35 16.46
CA LYS A 128 -7.32 4.98 17.76
C LYS A 128 -5.87 5.26 18.20
N ASP A 129 -5.67 6.37 18.89
CA ASP A 129 -4.38 6.83 19.41
C ASP A 129 -3.30 7.03 18.32
N ASN A 130 -3.71 7.18 17.05
CA ASN A 130 -2.85 7.33 15.86
C ASN A 130 -1.84 6.19 15.67
N GLU A 131 -2.16 4.99 16.17
CA GLU A 131 -1.32 3.81 15.93
C GLU A 131 -1.06 3.56 14.43
N PRO A 132 0.13 3.03 14.08
CA PRO A 132 0.44 2.68 12.70
C PRO A 132 -0.50 1.60 12.16
N MET A 133 -1.10 1.87 11.01
CA MET A 133 -1.86 0.88 10.25
C MET A 133 -0.94 0.01 9.41
N ALA A 134 -1.27 -1.28 9.32
CA ALA A 134 -0.69 -2.22 8.39
C ALA A 134 -1.64 -2.43 7.21
N LEU A 135 -1.46 -1.72 6.10
CA LEU A 135 -2.28 -1.94 4.92
C LEU A 135 -1.75 -3.17 4.16
N ALA A 136 -2.65 -4.12 3.86
CA ALA A 136 -2.29 -5.27 3.04
C ALA A 136 -1.94 -4.82 1.62
N GLY A 137 -0.78 -5.24 1.13
CA GLY A 137 -0.27 -4.90 -0.19
C GLY A 137 0.20 -6.12 -0.98
N LEU A 138 0.29 -5.93 -2.27
CA LEU A 138 0.93 -6.83 -3.21
C LEU A 138 2.05 -6.09 -3.89
N TRP A 139 3.12 -6.78 -4.21
CA TRP A 139 4.21 -6.20 -4.99
C TRP A 139 4.55 -7.05 -6.20
N GLU A 140 5.16 -6.42 -7.22
CA GLU A 140 5.57 -7.09 -8.44
C GLU A 140 6.86 -6.48 -8.96
N ARG A 141 7.67 -7.33 -9.60
CA ARG A 141 8.85 -6.91 -10.34
C ARG A 141 8.52 -6.87 -11.82
N TRP A 142 8.73 -5.73 -12.43
CA TRP A 142 8.57 -5.50 -13.85
C TRP A 142 9.88 -5.01 -14.45
N GLN A 143 10.29 -5.58 -15.56
CA GLN A 143 11.43 -5.12 -16.33
C GLN A 143 10.95 -4.18 -17.42
N ASP A 144 11.48 -2.97 -17.43
CA ASP A 144 11.13 -1.99 -18.45
C ASP A 144 11.81 -2.31 -19.80
N PRO A 145 11.40 -1.66 -20.91
CA PRO A 145 11.99 -1.91 -22.23
C PRO A 145 13.50 -1.63 -22.34
N ALA A 146 14.06 -0.86 -21.40
CA ALA A 146 15.50 -0.63 -21.27
C ALA A 146 16.21 -1.70 -20.44
N GLY A 147 15.50 -2.73 -19.97
CA GLY A 147 16.06 -3.80 -19.13
C GLY A 147 16.16 -3.47 -17.65
N ILE A 148 15.67 -2.31 -17.21
CA ILE A 148 15.76 -1.88 -15.81
C ILE A 148 14.62 -2.53 -15.00
N ASN A 149 14.98 -3.23 -13.92
CA ASN A 149 14.01 -3.80 -12.98
C ASN A 149 13.39 -2.71 -12.10
N ARG A 150 12.07 -2.68 -12.05
CA ARG A 150 11.28 -1.80 -11.18
C ARG A 150 10.36 -2.63 -10.30
N GLU A 151 10.34 -2.31 -9.02
CA GLU A 151 9.42 -2.94 -8.08
C GLU A 151 8.25 -1.99 -7.80
N THR A 152 7.05 -2.53 -7.93
CA THR A 152 5.80 -1.77 -7.86
C THR A 152 4.82 -2.45 -6.92
N CYS A 153 3.84 -1.72 -6.38
CA CYS A 153 2.88 -2.28 -5.44
C CYS A 153 1.45 -1.80 -5.66
N ALA A 154 0.50 -2.54 -5.11
CA ALA A 154 -0.90 -2.17 -5.02
C ALA A 154 -1.42 -2.44 -3.60
N ILE A 155 -2.36 -1.62 -3.13
CA ILE A 155 -3.04 -1.82 -1.85
C ILE A 155 -4.27 -2.72 -2.07
N LEU A 156 -4.44 -3.75 -1.22
CA LEU A 156 -5.68 -4.53 -1.21
C LEU A 156 -6.82 -3.71 -0.61
N THR A 157 -8.00 -3.84 -1.22
CA THR A 157 -9.21 -3.18 -0.74
C THR A 157 -10.33 -4.18 -0.51
N THR A 158 -11.22 -3.85 0.42
CA THR A 158 -12.42 -4.62 0.78
C THR A 158 -13.64 -3.70 0.88
N SER A 159 -14.82 -4.26 1.09
CA SER A 159 -16.02 -3.48 1.40
C SER A 159 -15.80 -2.64 2.66
N ALA A 160 -16.34 -1.43 2.66
CA ALA A 160 -16.28 -0.52 3.80
C ALA A 160 -16.96 -1.12 5.03
N ASN A 161 -16.42 -0.85 6.21
CA ASN A 161 -17.07 -1.12 7.49
C ASN A 161 -18.14 -0.05 7.80
N LYS A 162 -18.85 -0.20 8.91
CA LYS A 162 -19.92 0.73 9.33
C LYS A 162 -19.45 2.18 9.51
N ILE A 163 -18.18 2.39 9.85
CA ILE A 163 -17.63 3.76 10.06
C ILE A 163 -17.42 4.45 8.71
N MET A 164 -17.00 3.70 7.70
CA MET A 164 -16.62 4.26 6.41
C MET A 164 -17.73 4.27 5.36
N GLN A 165 -18.78 3.44 5.50
CA GLN A 165 -19.79 3.24 4.47
C GLN A 165 -20.49 4.53 4.02
N ASP A 166 -20.63 5.51 4.93
CA ASP A 166 -21.26 6.79 4.65
C ASP A 166 -20.36 7.74 3.85
N VAL A 167 -19.05 7.46 3.79
CA VAL A 167 -18.06 8.25 3.04
C VAL A 167 -17.72 7.56 1.73
N HIS A 168 -17.40 6.25 1.80
CA HIS A 168 -17.05 5.47 0.62
C HIS A 168 -17.35 3.98 0.82
N HIS A 169 -17.78 3.29 -0.24
CA HIS A 169 -18.17 1.86 -0.19
C HIS A 169 -16.98 0.88 -0.13
N ARG A 170 -15.73 1.36 -0.24
CA ARG A 170 -14.50 0.56 -0.17
C ARG A 170 -13.54 1.14 0.86
N MET A 171 -12.72 0.26 1.48
CA MET A 171 -11.63 0.63 2.37
C MET A 171 -10.40 -0.24 2.09
N PRO A 172 -9.18 0.17 2.47
CA PRO A 172 -8.02 -0.72 2.45
C PRO A 172 -8.24 -1.90 3.42
N VAL A 173 -7.64 -3.04 3.10
CA VAL A 173 -7.55 -4.15 4.05
C VAL A 173 -6.49 -3.79 5.08
N ILE A 174 -6.91 -3.63 6.34
CA ILE A 174 -6.04 -3.35 7.48
C ILE A 174 -5.76 -4.67 8.18
N LEU A 175 -4.49 -5.03 8.31
CA LEU A 175 -4.04 -6.25 8.97
C LEU A 175 -3.94 -6.04 10.47
N GLU A 176 -4.38 -7.03 11.24
CA GLU A 176 -4.05 -7.14 12.65
C GLU A 176 -2.63 -7.69 12.81
N GLU A 177 -1.99 -7.41 13.93
CA GLU A 177 -0.59 -7.79 14.20
C GLU A 177 -0.33 -9.29 14.06
N ARG A 178 -1.28 -10.13 14.48
CA ARG A 178 -1.21 -11.60 14.31
C ARG A 178 -1.11 -12.06 12.85
N ASN A 179 -1.43 -11.18 11.89
CA ASN A 179 -1.43 -11.45 10.45
C ASN A 179 -0.24 -10.79 9.71
N PHE A 180 0.77 -10.33 10.43
CA PHE A 180 1.95 -9.72 9.81
C PHE A 180 2.92 -10.75 9.22
N ASN A 181 2.77 -12.02 9.53
CA ASN A 181 3.62 -13.13 9.05
C ASN A 181 3.05 -13.78 7.79
#